data_774b8796eb04029c2c0999927b7ed1e8
#
_entry.id   774b8796eb04029c2c0999927b7ed1e8
#
_cell.length_a   1.000
_cell.length_b   1.000
_cell.length_c   1.000
_cell.angle_alpha   90.00
_cell.angle_beta   90.00
_cell.angle_gamma   90.00
#
_symmetry.space_group_name_H-M   'P 1'
#
loop_
_entity.id
_entity.type
_entity.pdbx_description
1 polymer ?
#
loop_
_entity_poly.entity_id
_entity_poly.type
_entity_poly.pdbx_seq_one_letter_code
_entity_poly.pdbx_strand_id
1 'polypeptide(L)'
;VDSLAQALRPFCVDLVVPTAPSVLQLRNVLHLATEVRGVLHPAGPPLLTLADALHPTAAVGGTPTPDAVSTIGELEAMDRGRYAGPVGWVDAAGDGELGIALRCAQVVDRFARLFAGCGIVAGSDPDSEVAEAAAKLVPIRDALEGVY
;
A
#
# COMPACT_ATOMS: atom_id res chain seq x y z
N VAL A 1 -7.81 -9.19 3.19
CA VAL A 1 -7.47 -10.34 2.31
C VAL A 1 -8.63 -10.61 1.38
N ASP A 2 -9.85 -10.75 1.89
CA ASP A 2 -11.03 -11.16 1.10
C ASP A 2 -11.36 -10.21 -0.05
N SER A 3 -11.30 -8.90 0.17
CA SER A 3 -11.51 -7.89 -0.87
C SER A 3 -10.49 -8.00 -2.01
N LEU A 4 -9.22 -8.25 -1.67
CA LEU A 4 -8.15 -8.48 -2.65
C LEU A 4 -8.40 -9.78 -3.44
N ALA A 5 -8.74 -10.86 -2.76
CA ALA A 5 -9.05 -12.13 -3.41
C ALA A 5 -10.28 -12.01 -4.34
N GLN A 6 -11.31 -11.29 -3.91
CA GLN A 6 -12.50 -11.02 -4.72
C GLN A 6 -12.17 -10.22 -5.98
N ALA A 7 -11.30 -9.21 -5.89
CA ALA A 7 -10.87 -8.41 -7.03
C ALA A 7 -10.00 -9.20 -8.02
N LEU A 8 -9.20 -10.17 -7.55
CA LEU A 8 -8.37 -11.01 -8.41
C LEU A 8 -9.09 -12.17 -9.11
N ARG A 9 -10.16 -12.71 -8.51
CA ARG A 9 -10.89 -13.88 -9.03
C ARG A 9 -11.25 -13.80 -10.52
N PRO A 10 -11.74 -12.66 -11.06
CA PRO A 10 -12.11 -12.57 -12.47
C PRO A 10 -10.95 -12.76 -13.45
N PHE A 11 -9.73 -12.57 -12.98
CA PHE A 11 -8.52 -12.62 -13.81
C PHE A 11 -7.78 -13.95 -13.73
N CYS A 12 -8.14 -14.81 -12.76
CA CYS A 12 -7.38 -16.02 -12.45
C CYS A 12 -8.19 -17.29 -12.78
N VAL A 13 -7.50 -18.28 -13.36
CA VAL A 13 -8.02 -19.64 -13.50
C VAL A 13 -7.88 -20.42 -12.20
N ASP A 14 -6.90 -20.06 -11.37
CA ASP A 14 -6.67 -20.60 -10.04
C ASP A 14 -6.23 -19.47 -9.11
N LEU A 15 -6.68 -19.53 -7.86
CA LEU A 15 -6.36 -18.53 -6.84
C LEU A 15 -6.23 -19.20 -5.47
N VAL A 16 -5.03 -19.14 -4.92
CA VAL A 16 -4.71 -19.67 -3.59
C VAL A 16 -4.72 -18.53 -2.58
N VAL A 17 -5.63 -18.60 -1.62
CA VAL A 17 -5.78 -17.62 -0.54
C VAL A 17 -5.60 -18.35 0.78
N PRO A 18 -4.49 -18.11 1.52
CA PRO A 18 -4.27 -18.69 2.83
C PRO A 18 -5.36 -18.31 3.83
N THR A 19 -5.75 -19.25 4.68
CA THR A 19 -6.76 -19.04 5.74
C THR A 19 -6.22 -18.28 6.94
N ALA A 20 -4.91 -18.22 7.09
CA ALA A 20 -4.24 -17.52 8.17
C ALA A 20 -3.00 -16.78 7.66
N PRO A 21 -2.67 -15.61 8.23
CA PRO A 21 -1.43 -14.92 7.90
C PRO A 21 -0.22 -15.69 8.42
N SER A 22 0.91 -15.49 7.78
CA SER A 22 2.23 -15.94 8.22
C SER A 22 3.04 -14.77 8.79
N VAL A 23 4.05 -15.08 9.61
CA VAL A 23 4.99 -14.06 10.09
C VAL A 23 6.05 -13.83 9.03
N LEU A 24 6.09 -12.62 8.50
CA LEU A 24 7.17 -12.15 7.63
C LEU A 24 8.22 -11.46 8.50
N GLN A 25 9.39 -12.06 8.58
CA GLN A 25 10.53 -11.48 9.28
C GLN A 25 11.31 -10.57 8.34
N LEU A 26 11.33 -9.28 8.64
CA LEU A 26 12.19 -8.30 8.01
C LEU A 26 13.38 -7.99 8.94
N ARG A 27 14.33 -7.20 8.46
CA ARG A 27 15.59 -6.94 9.20
C ARG A 27 15.34 -6.40 10.62
N ASN A 28 14.38 -5.54 10.81
CA ASN A 28 14.14 -4.81 12.06
C ASN A 28 12.75 -5.02 12.65
N VAL A 29 11.85 -5.70 11.93
CA VAL A 29 10.43 -5.83 12.32
C VAL A 29 9.86 -7.17 11.86
N LEU A 30 8.81 -7.60 12.57
CA LEU A 30 7.97 -8.73 12.18
C LEU A 30 6.64 -8.19 11.69
N HIS A 31 6.18 -8.69 10.54
CA HIS A 31 4.87 -8.37 9.99
C HIS A 31 4.02 -9.62 9.85
N LEU A 32 2.71 -9.47 10.04
CA LEU A 32 1.76 -10.47 9.57
C LEU A 32 1.52 -10.24 8.09
N ALA A 33 1.75 -11.26 7.28
CA ALA A 33 1.59 -11.21 5.84
C ALA A 33 0.71 -12.37 5.36
N THR A 34 -0.15 -12.10 4.39
CA THR A 34 -0.93 -13.10 3.67
C THR A 34 -0.51 -13.08 2.21
N GLU A 35 0.16 -14.13 1.76
CA GLU A 35 0.59 -14.27 0.38
C GLU A 35 -0.55 -14.89 -0.44
N VAL A 36 -1.17 -14.11 -1.30
CA VAL A 36 -2.18 -14.57 -2.25
C VAL A 36 -1.49 -14.86 -3.59
N ARG A 37 -1.67 -16.05 -4.12
CA ARG A 37 -1.09 -16.48 -5.40
C ARG A 37 -2.17 -16.87 -6.39
N GLY A 38 -1.99 -16.49 -7.64
CA GLY A 38 -2.94 -16.84 -8.71
C GLY A 38 -2.27 -17.18 -10.01
N VAL A 39 -2.95 -17.98 -10.82
CA VAL A 39 -2.58 -18.24 -12.21
C VAL A 39 -3.57 -17.49 -13.09
N LEU A 40 -3.08 -16.56 -13.89
CA LEU A 40 -3.91 -15.76 -14.79
C LEU A 40 -4.51 -16.63 -15.91
N HIS A 41 -5.63 -16.20 -16.46
CA HIS A 41 -6.13 -16.75 -17.71
C HIS A 41 -5.11 -16.61 -18.84
N PRO A 42 -5.05 -17.49 -19.85
CA PRO A 42 -4.07 -17.41 -20.94
C PRO A 42 -4.06 -16.08 -21.71
N ALA A 43 -5.21 -15.39 -21.78
CA ALA A 43 -5.33 -14.02 -22.30
C ALA A 43 -5.51 -13.02 -21.17
N GLY A 44 -4.80 -13.22 -20.06
CA GLY A 44 -4.92 -12.40 -18.86
C GLY A 44 -4.53 -10.93 -19.09
N PRO A 45 -5.00 -10.04 -18.21
CA PRO A 45 -4.72 -8.62 -18.37
C PRO A 45 -3.25 -8.30 -18.08
N PRO A 46 -2.75 -7.17 -18.63
CA PRO A 46 -1.46 -6.63 -18.24
C PRO A 46 -1.38 -6.31 -16.74
N LEU A 47 -0.16 -6.29 -16.20
CA LEU A 47 0.09 -5.99 -14.79
C LEU A 47 -0.59 -4.69 -14.30
N LEU A 48 -0.60 -3.65 -15.13
CA LEU A 48 -1.22 -2.38 -14.77
C LEU A 48 -2.75 -2.48 -14.61
N THR A 49 -3.41 -3.34 -15.37
CA THR A 49 -4.85 -3.60 -15.20
C THR A 49 -5.12 -4.34 -13.88
N LEU A 50 -4.24 -5.27 -13.50
CA LEU A 50 -4.33 -5.91 -12.18
C LEU A 50 -4.11 -4.91 -11.05
N ALA A 51 -3.14 -4.01 -11.22
CA ALA A 51 -2.88 -2.94 -10.26
C ALA A 51 -4.09 -2.01 -10.10
N ASP A 52 -4.73 -1.61 -11.19
CA ASP A 52 -5.94 -0.78 -11.17
C ASP A 52 -7.11 -1.47 -10.46
N ALA A 53 -7.30 -2.76 -10.72
CA ALA A 53 -8.34 -3.55 -10.05
C ALA A 53 -8.12 -3.74 -8.54
N LEU A 54 -6.86 -3.68 -8.09
CA LEU A 54 -6.49 -3.87 -6.69
C LEU A 54 -6.34 -2.55 -5.92
N HIS A 55 -6.10 -1.44 -6.62
CA HIS A 55 -5.80 -0.16 -5.97
C HIS A 55 -7.03 0.76 -5.91
N PRO A 56 -7.26 1.41 -4.75
CA PRO A 56 -6.59 1.18 -3.47
C PRO A 56 -7.11 -0.06 -2.75
N THR A 57 -6.22 -0.82 -2.13
CA THR A 57 -6.63 -1.92 -1.25
C THR A 57 -7.26 -1.37 0.03
N ALA A 58 -8.04 -2.20 0.74
CA ALA A 58 -8.63 -1.82 2.03
C ALA A 58 -7.59 -1.35 3.07
N ALA A 59 -6.35 -1.83 2.99
CA ALA A 59 -5.27 -1.41 3.87
C ALA A 59 -4.81 0.05 3.63
N VAL A 60 -5.10 0.60 2.46
CA VAL A 60 -4.71 1.96 2.07
C VAL A 60 -5.92 2.89 1.93
N GLY A 61 -7.00 2.39 1.35
CA GLY A 61 -8.21 3.14 1.04
C GLY A 61 -9.35 2.93 2.03
N GLY A 62 -9.20 2.01 3.00
CA GLY A 62 -10.26 1.71 3.96
C GLY A 62 -11.38 0.82 3.42
N THR A 63 -12.41 0.58 4.22
CA THR A 63 -13.58 -0.25 3.88
C THR A 63 -14.84 0.31 4.53
N PRO A 64 -15.96 0.52 3.78
CA PRO A 64 -16.12 0.38 2.32
C PRO A 64 -15.23 1.36 1.56
N THR A 65 -14.54 0.90 0.51
CA THR A 65 -13.48 1.70 -0.12
C THR A 65 -13.95 3.04 -0.71
N PRO A 66 -15.09 3.13 -1.43
CA PRO A 66 -15.54 4.41 -1.99
C PRO A 66 -15.80 5.46 -0.92
N ASP A 67 -16.48 5.08 0.16
CA ASP A 67 -16.84 5.99 1.25
C ASP A 67 -15.59 6.42 2.04
N ALA A 68 -14.70 5.47 2.32
CA ALA A 68 -13.45 5.73 3.03
C ALA A 68 -12.53 6.66 2.24
N VAL A 69 -12.36 6.45 0.93
CA VAL A 69 -11.55 7.32 0.06
C VAL A 69 -12.13 8.73 -0.01
N SER A 70 -13.46 8.88 -0.11
CA SER A 70 -14.12 10.19 -0.06
C SER A 70 -13.83 10.90 1.26
N THR A 71 -14.01 10.19 2.38
CA THR A 71 -13.76 10.73 3.73
C THR A 71 -12.29 11.14 3.92
N ILE A 72 -11.35 10.32 3.44
CA ILE A 72 -9.93 10.64 3.46
C ILE A 72 -9.66 11.94 2.68
N GLY A 73 -10.22 12.08 1.48
CA GLY A 73 -10.06 13.29 0.67
C GLY A 73 -10.59 14.56 1.34
N GLU A 74 -11.66 14.44 2.11
CA GLU A 74 -12.26 15.56 2.85
C GLU A 74 -11.44 15.94 4.09
N LEU A 75 -10.92 14.94 4.82
CA LEU A 75 -10.27 15.14 6.12
C LEU A 75 -8.79 15.49 6.03
N GLU A 76 -8.05 14.92 5.09
CA GLU A 76 -6.59 15.12 5.01
C GLU A 76 -6.18 16.51 4.53
N ALA A 77 -7.05 17.21 3.81
CA ALA A 77 -6.79 18.57 3.28
C ALA A 77 -5.46 18.68 2.53
N MET A 78 -4.97 17.58 1.93
CA MET A 78 -3.75 17.53 1.14
C MET A 78 -3.92 16.72 -0.13
N ASP A 79 -3.16 17.07 -1.18
CA ASP A 79 -2.97 16.21 -2.34
C ASP A 79 -1.91 15.16 -2.01
N ARG A 80 -2.31 13.88 -2.02
CA ARG A 80 -1.40 12.75 -1.82
C ARG A 80 -0.40 12.58 -2.97
N GLY A 81 -0.73 13.07 -4.17
CA GLY A 81 0.08 12.89 -5.35
C GLY A 81 0.38 11.41 -5.61
N ARG A 82 1.65 11.01 -5.46
CA ARG A 82 2.08 9.61 -5.60
C ARG A 82 2.08 8.80 -4.30
N TYR A 83 1.88 9.45 -3.16
CA TYR A 83 1.80 8.77 -1.87
C TYR A 83 0.64 7.79 -1.85
N ALA A 84 0.89 6.60 -1.33
CA ALA A 84 -0.04 5.47 -1.28
C ALA A 84 -0.43 4.89 -2.66
N GLY A 85 0.09 5.42 -3.77
CA GLY A 85 -0.08 4.86 -5.11
C GLY A 85 0.86 3.69 -5.42
N PRO A 86 0.58 2.91 -6.47
CA PRO A 86 1.48 1.86 -6.92
C PRO A 86 2.75 2.45 -7.56
N VAL A 87 3.89 1.85 -7.25
CA VAL A 87 5.21 2.19 -7.80
C VAL A 87 6.00 0.93 -8.07
N GLY A 88 6.72 0.86 -9.17
CA GLY A 88 7.51 -0.32 -9.53
C GLY A 88 7.96 -0.30 -10.98
N TRP A 89 8.05 -1.46 -11.59
CA TRP A 89 8.52 -1.64 -12.95
C TRP A 89 7.70 -2.69 -13.69
N VAL A 90 7.67 -2.55 -15.00
CA VAL A 90 7.12 -3.53 -15.95
C VAL A 90 8.13 -3.68 -17.06
N ASP A 91 8.46 -4.90 -17.45
CA ASP A 91 9.37 -5.18 -18.55
C ASP A 91 8.66 -5.35 -19.90
N ALA A 92 9.44 -5.61 -20.94
CA ALA A 92 8.91 -5.77 -22.31
C ALA A 92 8.11 -7.08 -22.49
N ALA A 93 8.25 -8.07 -21.61
CA ALA A 93 7.45 -9.29 -21.61
C ALA A 93 6.10 -9.10 -20.91
N GLY A 94 5.93 -8.00 -20.19
CA GLY A 94 4.74 -7.70 -19.39
C GLY A 94 4.85 -8.17 -17.94
N ASP A 95 6.00 -8.75 -17.57
CA ASP A 95 6.31 -9.09 -16.19
C ASP A 95 6.69 -7.83 -15.41
N GLY A 96 6.49 -7.84 -14.08
CA GLY A 96 6.80 -6.69 -13.28
C GLY A 96 6.50 -6.87 -11.81
N GLU A 97 6.85 -5.84 -11.04
CA GLU A 97 6.60 -5.78 -9.60
C GLU A 97 6.14 -4.37 -9.23
N LEU A 98 5.05 -4.28 -8.48
CA LEU A 98 4.50 -3.04 -7.97
C LEU A 98 4.37 -3.10 -6.46
N GLY A 99 4.91 -2.11 -5.79
CA GLY A 99 4.71 -1.85 -4.37
C GLY A 99 3.81 -0.65 -4.14
N ILE A 100 3.38 -0.45 -2.91
CA ILE A 100 2.65 0.76 -2.51
C ILE A 100 3.66 1.79 -1.99
N ALA A 101 3.61 3.02 -2.50
CA ALA A 101 4.48 4.13 -2.09
C ALA A 101 4.13 4.62 -0.68
N LEU A 102 4.52 3.84 0.32
CA LEU A 102 4.40 4.19 1.74
C LEU A 102 5.74 4.66 2.29
N ARG A 103 5.70 5.48 3.35
CA ARG A 103 6.92 6.00 3.99
C ARG A 103 7.88 6.57 2.96
N CYS A 104 7.39 7.48 2.15
CA CYS A 104 8.12 8.04 1.02
C CYS A 104 8.31 9.55 1.14
N ALA A 105 9.17 10.10 0.29
CA ALA A 105 9.40 11.52 0.20
C ALA A 105 9.24 12.00 -1.25
N GLN A 106 8.65 13.16 -1.42
CA GLN A 106 8.68 13.90 -2.67
C GLN A 106 9.75 14.97 -2.56
N VAL A 107 10.75 14.91 -3.43
CA VAL A 107 11.84 15.88 -3.48
C VAL A 107 11.59 16.84 -4.64
N VAL A 108 11.59 18.14 -4.33
CA VAL A 108 11.48 19.22 -5.34
C VAL A 108 12.53 20.26 -4.96
N ASP A 109 13.49 20.48 -5.85
CA ASP A 109 14.63 21.37 -5.65
C ASP A 109 15.39 21.04 -4.35
N ARG A 110 15.25 21.90 -3.34
CA ARG A 110 15.91 21.79 -2.04
C ARG A 110 14.97 21.35 -0.90
N PHE A 111 13.74 21.02 -1.26
CA PHE A 111 12.72 20.64 -0.28
C PHE A 111 12.35 19.18 -0.43
N ALA A 112 12.16 18.51 0.68
CA ALA A 112 11.60 17.16 0.73
C ALA A 112 10.31 17.20 1.57
N ARG A 113 9.20 16.75 0.97
CA ARG A 113 7.94 16.50 1.67
C ARG A 113 7.86 15.01 1.98
N LEU A 114 7.79 14.69 3.26
CA LEU A 114 7.71 13.30 3.73
C LEU A 114 6.26 12.91 3.94
N PHE A 115 5.94 11.65 3.64
CA PHE A 115 4.60 11.10 3.79
C PHE A 115 4.63 9.82 4.63
N ALA A 116 3.81 9.79 5.66
CA ALA A 116 3.47 8.60 6.44
C ALA A 116 2.05 8.74 6.98
N GLY A 117 1.46 7.64 7.40
CA GLY A 117 0.10 7.62 7.97
C GLY A 117 -0.19 6.31 8.68
N CYS A 118 -1.35 6.25 9.30
CA CYS A 118 -1.86 5.09 10.02
C CYS A 118 -3.24 4.71 9.49
N GLY A 119 -3.63 3.46 9.68
CA GLY A 119 -4.99 3.00 9.42
C GLY A 119 -5.89 3.34 10.60
N ILE A 120 -6.85 4.22 10.38
CA ILE A 120 -7.79 4.64 11.43
C ILE A 120 -8.98 3.69 11.48
N VAL A 121 -9.31 3.22 12.68
CA VAL A 121 -10.46 2.35 12.94
C VAL A 121 -11.25 2.89 14.14
N ALA A 122 -12.46 2.37 14.37
CA ALA A 122 -13.35 2.86 15.44
C ALA A 122 -12.74 2.87 16.87
N GLY A 123 -11.69 2.08 17.11
CA GLY A 123 -10.98 2.03 18.40
C GLY A 123 -9.66 2.78 18.42
N SER A 124 -9.31 3.50 17.36
CA SER A 124 -8.06 4.27 17.31
C SER A 124 -8.06 5.42 18.31
N ASP A 125 -6.96 5.54 19.04
CA ASP A 125 -6.69 6.69 19.92
C ASP A 125 -5.90 7.76 19.16
N PRO A 126 -6.41 8.99 19.04
CA PRO A 126 -5.79 10.03 18.20
C PRO A 126 -4.33 10.33 18.56
N ASP A 127 -3.98 10.37 19.84
CA ASP A 127 -2.62 10.72 20.27
C ASP A 127 -1.65 9.58 19.93
N SER A 128 -2.08 8.34 20.08
CA SER A 128 -1.32 7.15 19.67
C SER A 128 -1.08 7.10 18.17
N GLU A 129 -2.10 7.42 17.36
CA GLU A 129 -1.97 7.43 15.89
C GLU A 129 -1.03 8.54 15.39
N VAL A 130 -1.09 9.72 16.00
CA VAL A 130 -0.15 10.82 15.72
C VAL A 130 1.28 10.42 16.06
N ALA A 131 1.50 9.78 17.22
CA ALA A 131 2.81 9.31 17.63
C ALA A 131 3.35 8.22 16.68
N GLU A 132 2.49 7.29 16.24
CA GLU A 132 2.84 6.26 15.26
C GLU A 132 3.21 6.86 13.89
N ALA A 133 2.42 7.82 13.39
CA ALA A 133 2.73 8.51 12.15
C ALA A 133 4.07 9.25 12.21
N ALA A 134 4.35 9.93 13.31
CA ALA A 134 5.63 10.60 13.55
C ALA A 134 6.80 9.61 13.58
N ALA A 135 6.66 8.47 14.26
CA ALA A 135 7.68 7.43 14.30
C ALA A 135 7.96 6.82 12.90
N LYS A 136 6.94 6.70 12.05
CA LYS A 136 7.08 6.22 10.66
C LYS A 136 7.85 7.18 9.76
N LEU A 137 7.93 8.46 10.09
CA LEU A 137 8.71 9.47 9.35
C LEU A 137 10.20 9.44 9.69
N VAL A 138 10.57 8.94 10.87
CA VAL A 138 11.96 8.94 11.36
C VAL A 138 12.94 8.31 10.38
N PRO A 139 12.72 7.08 9.85
CA PRO A 139 13.71 6.47 8.97
C PRO A 139 13.96 7.25 7.67
N ILE A 140 12.93 7.92 7.14
CA ILE A 140 13.05 8.70 5.90
C ILE A 140 13.81 10.00 6.20
N ARG A 141 13.50 10.66 7.31
CA ARG A 141 14.20 11.86 7.75
C ARG A 141 15.68 11.54 7.96
N ASP A 142 15.99 10.50 8.73
CA ASP A 142 17.36 10.12 9.05
C ASP A 142 18.15 9.77 7.79
N ALA A 143 17.51 9.09 6.80
CA ALA A 143 18.14 8.82 5.51
C ALA A 143 18.44 10.10 4.70
N LEU A 144 17.58 11.11 4.75
CA LEU A 144 17.80 12.40 4.08
C LEU A 144 18.85 13.26 4.78
N GLU A 145 18.94 13.16 6.10
CA GLU A 145 19.92 13.89 6.93
C GLU A 145 21.29 13.18 7.00
N GLY A 146 21.40 11.97 6.45
CA GLY A 146 22.63 11.18 6.46
C GLY A 146 22.96 10.59 7.83
N VAL A 147 21.97 10.42 8.68
CA VAL A 147 22.10 9.81 10.01
C VAL A 147 21.84 8.30 9.85
N TYR A 148 22.88 7.46 9.96
CA TYR A 148 22.81 5.99 9.86
C TYR A 148 23.22 5.31 11.16
#